data_01a1ed1ad58bf7399160432041e771bc
#
_entry.id   01a1ed1ad58bf7399160432041e771bc
#
_cell.length_a   1.000
_cell.length_b   1.000
_cell.length_c   1.000
_cell.angle_alpha   90.00
_cell.angle_beta   90.00
_cell.angle_gamma   90.00
#
_symmetry.space_group_name_H-M   'P 1'
#
loop_
_entity.id
_entity.type
_entity.pdbx_description
1 polymer ?
#
loop_
_entity_poly.entity_id
_entity_poly.type
_entity_poly.pdbx_seq_one_letter_code
_entity_poly.pdbx_strand_id
1 'polypeptide(L)'
;MLRSVLPDLASDLDPTRPVTFLDKELRRLARFTRKAEGGDPDSNRYVDLLADVPLAEGESAWILLHAEVQGRGGNENFPLRMHRYRGLLEGRYRRPVVGLAFLIEPLPPSQSQGCYLWERYGTRVLYEFPVVKIFEGDEEKLKASDNPFDLAHLAGLRAWKSRGNEARKLDYLKEMLLLLDDRGWSHDEKAQLLVFMEGVIHITDDESSREYEEWEEELERDKEARRMYVSISERKGIKKGMEKGMEKGMEKGMEKGSERARVQMAGRMLARGMDVATVADLTELPESRVRALAEGRE
;
A
#
# COMPACT_ATOMS: atom_id res chain seq x y z
N MET A 1 -8.71 -10.96 0.02
CA MET A 1 -7.91 -10.54 1.19
C MET A 1 -8.70 -10.66 2.49
N LEU A 2 -9.70 -9.80 2.75
CA LEU A 2 -10.41 -9.83 4.05
C LEU A 2 -10.97 -11.21 4.40
N ARG A 3 -11.57 -11.92 3.45
CA ARG A 3 -12.09 -13.28 3.68
C ARG A 3 -11.05 -14.29 4.19
N SER A 4 -9.78 -14.13 3.80
CA SER A 4 -8.70 -15.02 4.23
C SER A 4 -8.05 -14.61 5.54
N VAL A 5 -8.04 -13.31 5.86
CA VAL A 5 -7.26 -12.76 6.99
C VAL A 5 -8.15 -12.27 8.13
N LEU A 6 -9.31 -11.71 7.82
CA LEU A 6 -10.30 -11.15 8.74
C LEU A 6 -11.69 -11.65 8.37
N PRO A 7 -11.98 -12.96 8.51
CA PRO A 7 -13.24 -13.55 8.04
C PRO A 7 -14.47 -12.94 8.72
N ASP A 8 -14.40 -12.62 10.00
CA ASP A 8 -15.51 -12.01 10.75
C ASP A 8 -15.83 -10.62 10.15
N LEU A 9 -14.82 -9.78 9.95
CA LEU A 9 -15.01 -8.49 9.30
C LEU A 9 -15.56 -8.65 7.87
N ALA A 10 -15.07 -9.65 7.13
CA ALA A 10 -15.53 -9.91 5.78
C ALA A 10 -17.02 -10.33 5.73
N SER A 11 -17.54 -10.98 6.76
CA SER A 11 -18.96 -11.32 6.89
C SER A 11 -19.85 -10.12 7.19
N ASP A 12 -19.29 -9.13 7.88
CA ASP A 12 -20.01 -7.93 8.30
C ASP A 12 -20.01 -6.81 7.24
N LEU A 13 -19.31 -7.00 6.11
CA LEU A 13 -19.25 -6.01 5.03
C LEU A 13 -20.60 -5.79 4.38
N ASP A 14 -20.91 -4.53 4.07
CA ASP A 14 -22.01 -4.17 3.16
C ASP A 14 -21.52 -4.23 1.70
N PRO A 15 -21.91 -5.27 0.94
CA PRO A 15 -21.46 -5.43 -0.45
C PRO A 15 -22.10 -4.41 -1.41
N THR A 16 -23.09 -3.66 -0.96
CA THR A 16 -23.79 -2.65 -1.78
C THR A 16 -23.08 -1.29 -1.74
N ARG A 17 -22.18 -1.08 -0.79
CA ARG A 17 -21.45 0.17 -0.60
C ARG A 17 -19.98 0.00 -0.96
N PRO A 18 -19.37 0.94 -1.70
CA PRO A 18 -17.98 0.85 -2.11
C PRO A 18 -17.04 1.08 -0.92
N VAL A 19 -15.92 0.35 -0.90
CA VAL A 19 -14.77 0.66 -0.05
C VAL A 19 -14.08 1.93 -0.55
N THR A 20 -13.81 2.87 0.33
CA THR A 20 -13.13 4.12 -0.02
C THR A 20 -11.70 4.12 0.52
N PHE A 21 -10.71 4.27 -0.36
CA PHE A 21 -9.31 4.35 0.02
C PHE A 21 -8.91 5.78 0.37
N LEU A 22 -8.21 5.93 1.51
CA LEU A 22 -7.86 7.21 2.13
C LEU A 22 -6.34 7.44 2.19
N ASP A 23 -5.60 6.93 1.23
CA ASP A 23 -4.13 6.92 1.19
C ASP A 23 -3.46 8.28 1.40
N LYS A 24 -4.10 9.36 0.96
CA LYS A 24 -3.57 10.72 1.12
C LYS A 24 -3.43 11.15 2.58
N GLU A 25 -4.30 10.63 3.44
CA GLU A 25 -4.33 10.97 4.86
C GLU A 25 -3.22 10.23 5.64
N LEU A 26 -2.95 8.97 5.28
CA LEU A 26 -1.87 8.21 5.89
C LEU A 26 -0.49 8.79 5.62
N ARG A 27 -0.21 9.20 4.38
CA ARG A 27 1.05 9.86 4.03
C ARG A 27 1.32 11.11 4.87
N ARG A 28 0.26 11.85 5.19
CA ARG A 28 0.36 13.04 6.06
C ARG A 28 0.65 12.66 7.51
N LEU A 29 0.00 11.62 8.03
CA LEU A 29 0.21 11.13 9.40
C LEU A 29 1.59 10.50 9.55
N ALA A 30 2.04 9.71 8.58
CA ALA A 30 3.36 9.12 8.56
C ALA A 30 4.49 10.16 8.60
N ARG A 31 4.35 11.28 7.88
CA ARG A 31 5.30 12.39 7.95
C ARG A 31 5.34 13.06 9.32
N PHE A 32 4.18 13.18 9.96
CA PHE A 32 4.08 13.81 11.28
C PHE A 32 4.76 12.96 12.36
N THR A 33 4.53 11.64 12.37
CA THR A 33 5.17 10.69 13.29
C THR A 33 6.67 10.62 13.10
N ARG A 34 7.16 10.54 11.85
CA ARG A 34 8.60 10.52 11.55
C ARG A 34 9.31 11.77 12.02
N LYS A 35 8.72 12.95 11.81
CA LYS A 35 9.28 14.22 12.28
C LYS A 35 9.35 14.29 13.81
N ALA A 36 8.37 13.73 14.51
CA ALA A 36 8.36 13.65 15.96
C ALA A 36 9.43 12.67 16.50
N GLU A 37 9.86 11.70 15.70
CA GLU A 37 10.87 10.68 16.05
C GLU A 37 12.29 11.04 15.57
N GLY A 38 12.49 12.22 14.96
CA GLY A 38 13.80 12.66 14.46
C GLY A 38 14.28 11.94 13.20
N GLY A 39 13.37 11.21 12.51
CA GLY A 39 13.65 10.54 11.24
C GLY A 39 13.53 11.46 10.04
N ASP A 40 14.17 11.09 8.92
CA ASP A 40 14.04 11.79 7.64
C ASP A 40 12.60 11.72 7.14
N PRO A 41 11.89 12.86 7.01
CA PRO A 41 10.50 12.90 6.54
C PRO A 41 10.34 12.44 5.08
N ASP A 42 11.41 12.48 4.28
CA ASP A 42 11.41 12.16 2.86
C ASP A 42 11.96 10.77 2.53
N SER A 43 12.36 9.98 3.55
CA SER A 43 12.74 8.59 3.30
C SER A 43 11.58 7.79 2.71
N ASN A 44 11.78 7.27 1.51
CA ASN A 44 10.81 6.45 0.75
C ASN A 44 10.54 5.11 1.46
N ARG A 45 9.72 5.12 2.51
CA ARG A 45 9.18 3.90 3.12
C ARG A 45 7.72 3.77 2.72
N TYR A 46 7.40 2.66 2.10
CA TYR A 46 6.17 2.40 1.38
C TYR A 46 5.02 1.98 2.29
N VAL A 47 4.01 2.55 2.11
CA VAL A 47 2.60 2.42 1.78
C VAL A 47 1.81 1.78 2.91
N ASP A 48 1.45 2.62 3.87
CA ASP A 48 0.29 2.38 4.70
C ASP A 48 -0.97 2.57 3.83
N LEU A 49 -1.86 1.61 3.78
CA LEU A 49 -3.14 1.69 3.11
C LEU A 49 -4.22 1.92 4.17
N LEU A 50 -5.00 2.98 4.03
CA LEU A 50 -6.18 3.23 4.85
C LEU A 50 -7.44 3.13 4.00
N ALA A 51 -8.38 2.30 4.44
CA ALA A 51 -9.67 2.15 3.79
C ALA A 51 -10.82 2.41 4.78
N ASP A 52 -11.81 3.18 4.34
CA ASP A 52 -13.13 3.25 4.98
C ASP A 52 -13.96 2.08 4.46
N VAL A 53 -14.31 1.20 5.36
CA VAL A 53 -14.98 -0.05 5.04
C VAL A 53 -16.40 -0.03 5.60
N PRO A 54 -17.43 -0.03 4.74
CA PRO A 54 -18.83 0.02 5.17
C PRO A 54 -19.27 -1.33 5.74
N LEU A 55 -19.99 -1.30 6.86
CA LEU A 55 -20.61 -2.46 7.49
C LEU A 55 -22.12 -2.51 7.22
N ALA A 56 -22.67 -3.72 7.18
CA ALA A 56 -24.09 -3.96 6.87
C ALA A 56 -25.05 -3.34 7.90
N GLU A 57 -24.66 -3.21 9.16
CA GLU A 57 -25.47 -2.62 10.23
C GLU A 57 -25.36 -1.07 10.35
N GLY A 58 -24.93 -0.39 9.28
CA GLY A 58 -24.97 1.08 9.17
C GLY A 58 -23.79 1.83 9.75
N GLU A 59 -22.94 1.22 10.55
CA GLU A 59 -21.69 1.79 10.99
C GLU A 59 -20.58 1.44 10.01
N SER A 60 -19.63 2.38 9.80
CA SER A 60 -18.42 2.10 9.04
C SER A 60 -17.27 1.84 9.99
N ALA A 61 -16.54 0.75 9.79
CA ALA A 61 -15.27 0.51 10.43
C ALA A 61 -14.14 1.03 9.55
N TRP A 62 -13.14 1.64 10.17
CA TRP A 62 -11.92 2.05 9.50
C TRP A 62 -10.89 0.94 9.63
N ILE A 63 -10.37 0.48 8.49
CA ILE A 63 -9.32 -0.51 8.47
C ILE A 63 -8.01 0.17 8.11
N LEU A 64 -7.05 0.13 9.03
CA LEU A 64 -5.66 0.43 8.75
C LEU A 64 -5.02 -0.84 8.19
N LEU A 65 -4.82 -0.87 6.89
CA LEU A 65 -4.01 -1.90 6.24
C LEU A 65 -2.58 -1.40 6.17
N HIS A 66 -1.73 -1.94 7.00
CA HIS A 66 -0.32 -1.60 7.02
C HIS A 66 0.46 -2.68 6.27
N ALA A 67 0.80 -2.40 5.02
CA ALA A 67 1.73 -3.21 4.24
C ALA A 67 3.15 -2.69 4.48
N GLU A 68 3.91 -3.37 5.31
CA GLU A 68 5.29 -3.03 5.57
C GLU A 68 6.21 -3.67 4.54
N VAL A 69 6.81 -2.85 3.70
CA VAL A 69 7.97 -3.24 2.88
C VAL A 69 9.22 -2.86 3.66
N GLN A 70 9.69 -3.72 4.55
CA GLN A 70 10.89 -3.45 5.30
C GLN A 70 12.11 -3.89 4.51
N GLY A 71 12.87 -2.92 3.99
CA GLY A 71 14.23 -3.12 3.53
C GLY A 71 15.17 -3.40 4.71
N ARG A 72 16.32 -4.02 4.45
CA ARG A 72 17.38 -4.28 5.43
C ARG A 72 17.76 -2.98 6.16
N GLY A 73 17.55 -2.91 7.47
CA GLY A 73 18.05 -1.82 8.31
C GLY A 73 17.02 -1.00 9.11
N GLY A 74 15.76 -1.41 9.18
CA GLY A 74 14.77 -0.73 10.04
C GLY A 74 14.98 -1.07 11.52
N ASN A 75 15.54 -0.11 12.30
CA ASN A 75 15.66 -0.22 13.77
C ASN A 75 14.38 0.13 14.52
N GLU A 76 13.28 0.33 13.82
CA GLU A 76 12.02 0.80 14.40
C GLU A 76 11.20 -0.35 14.97
N ASN A 77 10.67 -0.18 16.18
CA ASN A 77 9.77 -1.14 16.80
C ASN A 77 8.42 -1.14 16.04
N PHE A 78 8.22 -2.11 15.16
CA PHE A 78 7.05 -2.22 14.30
C PHE A 78 5.72 -2.27 15.07
N PRO A 79 5.53 -3.09 16.13
CA PRO A 79 4.31 -3.06 16.92
C PRO A 79 4.00 -1.71 17.57
N LEU A 80 5.03 -1.00 18.07
CA LEU A 80 4.87 0.34 18.61
C LEU A 80 4.39 1.32 17.54
N ARG A 81 4.92 1.22 16.32
CA ARG A 81 4.51 2.04 15.20
C ARG A 81 3.04 1.81 14.83
N MET A 82 2.62 0.56 14.73
CA MET A 82 1.21 0.18 14.49
C MET A 82 0.28 0.76 15.57
N HIS A 83 0.68 0.67 16.85
CA HIS A 83 -0.07 1.26 17.96
C HIS A 83 -0.19 2.79 17.85
N ARG A 84 0.90 3.47 17.50
CA ARG A 84 0.91 4.94 17.32
C ARG A 84 0.01 5.38 16.17
N TYR A 85 0.06 4.70 15.02
CA TYR A 85 -0.81 5.00 13.89
C TYR A 85 -2.28 4.80 14.26
N ARG A 86 -2.62 3.70 14.92
CA ARG A 86 -3.97 3.47 15.41
C ARG A 86 -4.46 4.64 16.28
N GLY A 87 -3.70 5.04 17.27
CA GLY A 87 -4.07 6.14 18.18
C GLY A 87 -4.26 7.49 17.45
N LEU A 88 -3.40 7.79 16.47
CA LEU A 88 -3.53 9.00 15.65
C LEU A 88 -4.79 8.99 14.77
N LEU A 89 -5.11 7.85 14.16
CA LEU A 89 -6.29 7.68 13.33
C LEU A 89 -7.57 7.76 14.16
N GLU A 90 -7.65 7.06 15.28
CA GLU A 90 -8.80 7.13 16.20
C GLU A 90 -9.02 8.55 16.75
N GLY A 91 -7.96 9.22 17.18
CA GLY A 91 -8.02 10.60 17.66
C GLY A 91 -8.50 11.59 16.61
N ARG A 92 -8.11 11.38 15.34
CA ARG A 92 -8.47 12.27 14.23
C ARG A 92 -9.88 12.05 13.73
N TYR A 93 -10.28 10.78 13.53
CA TYR A 93 -11.52 10.42 12.84
C TYR A 93 -12.64 10.03 13.79
N ARG A 94 -12.31 9.82 15.08
CA ARG A 94 -13.26 9.39 16.13
C ARG A 94 -14.02 8.12 15.76
N ARG A 95 -13.32 7.17 15.12
CA ARG A 95 -13.85 5.88 14.69
C ARG A 95 -12.89 4.77 15.11
N PRO A 96 -13.40 3.54 15.35
CA PRO A 96 -12.55 2.39 15.61
C PRO A 96 -11.63 2.10 14.40
N VAL A 97 -10.42 1.66 14.68
CA VAL A 97 -9.42 1.30 13.67
C VAL A 97 -9.05 -0.17 13.83
N VAL A 98 -9.26 -0.94 12.79
CA VAL A 98 -8.80 -2.33 12.69
C VAL A 98 -7.43 -2.33 12.01
N GLY A 99 -6.41 -2.82 12.70
CA GLY A 99 -5.05 -2.96 12.17
C GLY A 99 -4.86 -4.30 11.47
N LEU A 100 -4.09 -4.30 10.39
CA LEU A 100 -3.63 -5.48 9.68
C LEU A 100 -2.22 -5.21 9.15
N ALA A 101 -1.30 -6.15 9.34
CA ALA A 101 0.06 -6.01 8.88
C ALA A 101 0.43 -7.08 7.84
N PHE A 102 1.22 -6.68 6.85
CA PHE A 102 1.86 -7.58 5.90
C PHE A 102 3.38 -7.49 6.08
N LEU A 103 4.01 -8.60 6.41
CA LEU A 103 5.46 -8.70 6.48
C LEU A 103 5.97 -9.41 5.22
N ILE A 104 6.82 -8.73 4.46
CA ILE A 104 7.46 -9.31 3.26
C ILE A 104 8.85 -9.86 3.55
N GLU A 105 9.39 -9.58 4.74
CA GLU A 105 10.66 -10.09 5.25
C GLU A 105 10.53 -10.51 6.71
N PRO A 106 11.30 -11.53 7.14
CA PRO A 106 11.33 -11.93 8.54
C PRO A 106 11.79 -10.79 9.45
N LEU A 107 11.03 -10.55 10.50
CA LEU A 107 11.38 -9.68 11.62
C LEU A 107 11.74 -10.51 12.85
N PRO A 108 12.48 -9.91 13.83
CA PRO A 108 12.67 -10.55 15.13
C PRO A 108 11.32 -10.96 15.76
N PRO A 109 11.25 -12.09 16.50
CA PRO A 109 9.99 -12.56 17.09
C PRO A 109 9.24 -11.50 17.89
N SER A 110 9.92 -10.65 18.63
CA SER A 110 9.32 -9.53 19.37
C SER A 110 8.63 -8.47 18.49
N GLN A 111 8.91 -8.46 17.20
CA GLN A 111 8.35 -7.50 16.24
C GLN A 111 7.37 -8.13 15.24
N SER A 112 7.34 -9.45 15.13
CA SER A 112 6.55 -10.19 14.15
C SER A 112 5.28 -10.85 14.73
N GLN A 113 5.01 -10.68 16.03
CA GLN A 113 3.88 -11.31 16.72
C GLN A 113 2.57 -10.54 16.62
N GLY A 114 2.56 -9.34 16.01
CA GLY A 114 1.35 -8.51 15.93
C GLY A 114 0.85 -8.02 17.28
N CYS A 115 1.76 -7.78 18.23
CA CYS A 115 1.41 -7.36 19.59
C CYS A 115 2.35 -6.25 20.07
N TYR A 116 1.77 -5.16 20.56
CA TYR A 116 2.45 -4.13 21.32
C TYR A 116 1.97 -4.19 22.77
N LEU A 117 2.88 -4.45 23.68
CA LEU A 117 2.63 -4.45 25.14
C LEU A 117 3.56 -3.43 25.81
N TRP A 118 2.96 -2.55 26.60
CA TRP A 118 3.68 -1.65 27.49
C TRP A 118 3.00 -1.63 28.86
N GLU A 119 3.79 -1.81 29.91
CA GLU A 119 3.28 -1.85 31.28
C GLU A 119 4.27 -1.17 32.22
N ARG A 120 3.84 -0.10 32.88
CA ARG A 120 4.59 0.59 33.94
C ARG A 120 3.64 1.37 34.84
N TYR A 121 4.00 1.47 36.10
CA TYR A 121 3.33 2.31 37.10
C TYR A 121 1.81 2.10 37.20
N GLY A 122 1.37 0.86 37.08
CA GLY A 122 -0.06 0.51 37.11
C GLY A 122 -0.81 0.78 35.79
N THR A 123 -0.15 1.32 34.80
CA THR A 123 -0.73 1.50 33.46
C THR A 123 -0.29 0.39 32.54
N ARG A 124 -1.28 -0.23 31.86
CA ARG A 124 -1.05 -1.29 30.87
C ARG A 124 -1.70 -0.92 29.54
N VAL A 125 -0.93 -1.03 28.45
CA VAL A 125 -1.40 -0.88 27.07
C VAL A 125 -1.12 -2.20 26.36
N LEU A 126 -2.18 -2.83 25.86
CA LEU A 126 -2.11 -4.00 25.00
C LEU A 126 -2.80 -3.66 23.68
N TYR A 127 -2.09 -3.81 22.57
CA TYR A 127 -2.66 -3.69 21.24
C TYR A 127 -2.24 -4.88 20.39
N GLU A 128 -3.21 -5.67 19.98
CA GLU A 128 -3.03 -6.85 19.14
C GLU A 128 -3.63 -6.61 17.75
N PHE A 129 -2.98 -7.12 16.73
CA PHE A 129 -3.42 -7.02 15.34
C PHE A 129 -2.93 -8.21 14.52
N PRO A 130 -3.71 -8.68 13.53
CA PRO A 130 -3.32 -9.73 12.61
C PRO A 130 -2.07 -9.38 11.81
N VAL A 131 -1.23 -10.39 11.60
CA VAL A 131 -0.02 -10.30 10.78
C VAL A 131 -0.03 -11.38 9.73
N VAL A 132 0.04 -10.97 8.47
CA VAL A 132 0.23 -11.86 7.33
C VAL A 132 1.71 -11.83 6.94
N LYS A 133 2.37 -12.96 7.04
CA LYS A 133 3.78 -13.11 6.64
C LYS A 133 3.82 -13.65 5.22
N ILE A 134 4.12 -12.79 4.27
CA ILE A 134 4.10 -13.13 2.83
C ILE A 134 5.12 -14.21 2.46
N PHE A 135 6.20 -14.32 3.22
CA PHE A 135 7.26 -15.32 3.03
C PHE A 135 6.95 -16.68 3.71
N GLU A 136 5.80 -16.81 4.37
CA GLU A 136 5.31 -18.04 4.98
C GLU A 136 3.99 -18.45 4.30
N GLY A 137 3.71 -19.74 4.26
CA GLY A 137 2.44 -20.26 3.73
C GLY A 137 2.57 -21.66 3.15
N ASP A 138 1.42 -22.32 3.05
CA ASP A 138 1.26 -23.61 2.40
C ASP A 138 0.95 -23.38 0.91
N GLU A 139 1.93 -23.65 0.03
CA GLU A 139 1.79 -23.40 -1.40
C GLU A 139 0.61 -24.15 -2.02
N GLU A 140 0.35 -25.38 -1.59
CA GLU A 140 -0.73 -26.18 -2.17
C GLU A 140 -2.11 -25.60 -1.80
N LYS A 141 -2.25 -25.12 -0.57
CA LYS A 141 -3.49 -24.41 -0.17
C LYS A 141 -3.65 -23.09 -0.92
N LEU A 142 -2.59 -22.32 -1.07
CA LEU A 142 -2.62 -21.05 -1.81
C LEU A 142 -2.94 -21.28 -3.29
N LYS A 143 -2.36 -22.33 -3.91
CA LYS A 143 -2.67 -22.75 -5.28
C LYS A 143 -4.11 -23.19 -5.46
N ALA A 144 -4.67 -23.91 -4.50
CA ALA A 144 -6.03 -24.44 -4.58
C ALA A 144 -7.13 -23.40 -4.32
N SER A 145 -6.77 -22.24 -3.78
CA SER A 145 -7.74 -21.21 -3.41
C SER A 145 -8.28 -20.44 -4.61
N ASP A 146 -9.59 -20.17 -4.60
CA ASP A 146 -10.25 -19.31 -5.59
C ASP A 146 -10.22 -17.81 -5.23
N ASN A 147 -9.48 -17.44 -4.16
CA ASN A 147 -9.34 -16.06 -3.75
C ASN A 147 -8.14 -15.41 -4.44
N PRO A 148 -8.29 -14.34 -5.23
CA PRO A 148 -7.18 -13.66 -5.91
C PRO A 148 -6.06 -13.21 -4.96
N PHE A 149 -6.39 -12.88 -3.72
CA PHE A 149 -5.40 -12.51 -2.71
C PHE A 149 -4.47 -13.67 -2.35
N ASP A 150 -4.96 -14.90 -2.29
CA ASP A 150 -4.13 -16.06 -1.94
C ASP A 150 -3.14 -16.37 -3.08
N LEU A 151 -3.53 -16.13 -4.33
CA LEU A 151 -2.62 -16.22 -5.47
C LEU A 151 -1.58 -15.08 -5.46
N ALA A 152 -1.96 -13.86 -5.05
CA ALA A 152 -1.02 -12.77 -4.81
C ALA A 152 -0.04 -13.10 -3.65
N HIS A 153 -0.52 -13.74 -2.58
CA HIS A 153 0.33 -14.23 -1.50
C HIS A 153 1.32 -15.30 -2.01
N LEU A 154 0.86 -16.25 -2.82
CA LEU A 154 1.72 -17.25 -3.45
C LEU A 154 2.83 -16.60 -4.29
N ALA A 155 2.50 -15.56 -5.07
CA ALA A 155 3.51 -14.81 -5.83
C ALA A 155 4.59 -14.20 -4.92
N GLY A 156 4.19 -13.58 -3.83
CA GLY A 156 5.11 -13.02 -2.83
C GLY A 156 5.99 -14.09 -2.14
N LEU A 157 5.40 -15.23 -1.77
CA LEU A 157 6.11 -16.38 -1.20
C LEU A 157 7.15 -16.94 -2.20
N ARG A 158 6.78 -17.06 -3.47
CA ARG A 158 7.67 -17.53 -4.54
C ARG A 158 8.77 -16.55 -4.86
N ALA A 159 8.48 -15.25 -4.88
CA ALA A 159 9.47 -14.20 -4.99
C ALA A 159 10.50 -14.28 -3.86
N TRP A 160 10.04 -14.53 -2.63
CA TRP A 160 10.94 -14.77 -1.50
C TRP A 160 11.83 -16.01 -1.70
N LYS A 161 11.24 -17.16 -2.09
CA LYS A 161 11.93 -18.43 -2.28
C LYS A 161 12.91 -18.45 -3.46
N SER A 162 12.70 -17.58 -4.45
CA SER A 162 13.53 -17.47 -5.66
C SER A 162 14.58 -16.36 -5.61
N ARG A 163 14.77 -15.71 -4.46
CA ARG A 163 15.77 -14.64 -4.32
C ARG A 163 17.15 -15.12 -4.74
N GLY A 164 17.76 -14.37 -5.66
CA GLY A 164 19.09 -14.68 -6.22
C GLY A 164 19.13 -15.86 -7.20
N ASN A 165 17.98 -16.34 -7.68
CA ASN A 165 17.89 -17.41 -8.66
C ASN A 165 16.89 -17.04 -9.76
N GLU A 166 17.40 -16.51 -10.88
CA GLU A 166 16.58 -15.99 -11.99
C GLU A 166 15.83 -17.12 -12.73
N ALA A 167 16.49 -18.27 -12.96
CA ALA A 167 15.82 -19.42 -13.58
C ALA A 167 14.60 -19.88 -12.77
N ARG A 168 14.71 -19.89 -11.44
CA ARG A 168 13.59 -20.24 -10.57
C ARG A 168 12.49 -19.18 -10.58
N LYS A 169 12.83 -17.90 -10.73
CA LYS A 169 11.85 -16.83 -10.91
C LYS A 169 11.06 -17.03 -12.21
N LEU A 170 11.75 -17.36 -13.29
CA LEU A 170 11.16 -17.66 -14.59
C LEU A 170 10.18 -18.85 -14.51
N ASP A 171 10.60 -19.97 -13.90
CA ASP A 171 9.72 -21.12 -13.70
C ASP A 171 8.46 -20.76 -12.91
N TYR A 172 8.64 -19.98 -11.84
CA TYR A 172 7.52 -19.53 -11.02
C TYR A 172 6.56 -18.59 -11.77
N LEU A 173 7.07 -17.68 -12.60
CA LEU A 173 6.22 -16.82 -13.42
C LEU A 173 5.42 -17.63 -14.43
N LYS A 174 6.05 -18.56 -15.14
CA LYS A 174 5.38 -19.45 -16.09
C LYS A 174 4.26 -20.26 -15.42
N GLU A 175 4.56 -20.88 -14.27
CA GLU A 175 3.56 -21.64 -13.50
C GLU A 175 2.41 -20.74 -12.98
N MET A 176 2.72 -19.55 -12.47
CA MET A 176 1.72 -18.62 -11.96
C MET A 176 0.77 -18.13 -13.05
N LEU A 177 1.27 -17.94 -14.28
CA LEU A 177 0.46 -17.55 -15.43
C LEU A 177 -0.54 -18.66 -15.79
N LEU A 178 -0.08 -19.90 -15.82
CA LEU A 178 -0.95 -21.06 -16.06
C LEU A 178 -2.01 -21.22 -14.97
N LEU A 179 -1.62 -21.06 -13.69
CA LEU A 179 -2.57 -21.09 -12.57
C LEU A 179 -3.63 -19.99 -12.65
N LEU A 180 -3.24 -18.81 -13.13
CA LEU A 180 -4.16 -17.69 -13.32
C LEU A 180 -5.20 -17.98 -14.39
N ASP A 181 -4.79 -18.69 -15.43
CA ASP A 181 -5.63 -19.01 -16.57
C ASP A 181 -6.76 -19.97 -16.23
N ASP A 182 -6.49 -20.96 -15.40
CA ASP A 182 -7.47 -21.96 -14.94
C ASP A 182 -8.58 -21.37 -14.05
N ARG A 183 -8.49 -20.08 -13.67
CA ARG A 183 -9.47 -19.46 -12.77
C ARG A 183 -10.65 -18.88 -13.55
N GLY A 184 -11.85 -19.00 -12.97
CA GLY A 184 -13.10 -18.42 -13.49
C GLY A 184 -13.22 -16.89 -13.29
N TRP A 185 -12.09 -16.18 -13.07
CA TRP A 185 -12.08 -14.73 -12.82
C TRP A 185 -12.23 -13.94 -14.12
N SER A 186 -12.70 -12.70 -13.99
CA SER A 186 -12.79 -11.79 -15.12
C SER A 186 -11.42 -11.49 -15.73
N HIS A 187 -11.43 -11.09 -17.00
CA HIS A 187 -10.22 -10.73 -17.72
C HIS A 187 -9.44 -9.60 -17.03
N ASP A 188 -10.15 -8.58 -16.53
CA ASP A 188 -9.56 -7.45 -15.82
C ASP A 188 -8.89 -7.88 -14.49
N GLU A 189 -9.51 -8.77 -13.73
CA GLU A 189 -8.93 -9.32 -12.50
C GLU A 189 -7.66 -10.11 -12.79
N LYS A 190 -7.69 -10.97 -13.82
CA LYS A 190 -6.51 -11.72 -14.28
C LYS A 190 -5.39 -10.81 -14.72
N ALA A 191 -5.70 -9.76 -15.49
CA ALA A 191 -4.72 -8.80 -15.99
C ALA A 191 -4.03 -8.02 -14.86
N GLN A 192 -4.79 -7.53 -13.90
CA GLN A 192 -4.26 -6.80 -12.74
C GLN A 192 -3.36 -7.70 -11.87
N LEU A 193 -3.80 -8.95 -11.63
CA LEU A 193 -3.03 -9.88 -10.83
C LEU A 193 -1.75 -10.31 -11.53
N LEU A 194 -1.77 -10.49 -12.84
CA LEU A 194 -0.58 -10.82 -13.63
C LEU A 194 0.46 -9.70 -13.57
N VAL A 195 0.05 -8.45 -13.77
CA VAL A 195 0.94 -7.28 -13.61
C VAL A 195 1.54 -7.21 -12.20
N PHE A 196 0.74 -7.54 -11.18
CA PHE A 196 1.24 -7.62 -9.80
C PHE A 196 2.28 -8.73 -9.65
N MET A 197 2.01 -9.94 -10.16
CA MET A 197 2.91 -11.09 -10.07
C MET A 197 4.25 -10.83 -10.76
N GLU A 198 4.25 -10.26 -11.97
CA GLU A 198 5.45 -9.84 -12.70
C GLU A 198 6.25 -8.77 -11.95
N GLY A 199 5.55 -7.84 -11.28
CA GLY A 199 6.19 -6.83 -10.46
C GLY A 199 6.85 -7.36 -9.20
N VAL A 200 6.27 -8.40 -8.58
CA VAL A 200 6.76 -9.02 -7.34
C VAL A 200 7.84 -10.08 -7.63
N ILE A 201 7.62 -10.95 -8.62
CA ILE A 201 8.62 -11.92 -9.12
C ILE A 201 9.40 -11.24 -10.25
N HIS A 202 10.23 -10.27 -9.89
CA HIS A 202 10.95 -9.47 -10.86
C HIS A 202 12.19 -10.21 -11.38
N ILE A 203 12.22 -10.51 -12.69
CA ILE A 203 13.40 -11.02 -13.40
C ILE A 203 14.31 -9.83 -13.69
N THR A 204 15.60 -9.99 -13.43
CA THR A 204 16.60 -8.90 -13.54
C THR A 204 17.66 -9.16 -14.59
N ASP A 205 17.87 -10.40 -15.03
CA ASP A 205 18.82 -10.72 -16.07
C ASP A 205 18.17 -10.75 -17.47
N ASP A 206 18.96 -10.36 -18.49
CA ASP A 206 18.49 -10.23 -19.86
C ASP A 206 18.20 -11.59 -20.55
N GLU A 207 18.82 -12.68 -20.08
CA GLU A 207 18.64 -14.00 -20.67
C GLU A 207 17.27 -14.58 -20.26
N SER A 208 16.99 -14.62 -18.95
CA SER A 208 15.69 -15.07 -18.43
C SER A 208 14.54 -14.16 -18.89
N SER A 209 14.78 -12.86 -19.05
CA SER A 209 13.78 -11.93 -19.58
C SER A 209 13.42 -12.24 -21.03
N ARG A 210 14.42 -12.54 -21.88
CA ARG A 210 14.18 -12.95 -23.28
C ARG A 210 13.47 -14.29 -23.36
N GLU A 211 13.90 -15.27 -22.56
CA GLU A 211 13.25 -16.59 -22.50
C GLU A 211 11.76 -16.46 -22.10
N TYR A 212 11.46 -15.56 -21.16
CA TYR A 212 10.09 -15.31 -20.74
C TYR A 212 9.27 -14.67 -21.89
N GLU A 213 9.82 -13.67 -22.58
CA GLU A 213 9.18 -13.01 -23.72
C GLU A 213 8.94 -13.99 -24.89
N GLU A 214 9.91 -14.84 -25.22
CA GLU A 214 9.79 -15.87 -26.27
C GLU A 214 8.70 -16.89 -25.94
N TRP A 215 8.66 -17.34 -24.69
CA TRP A 215 7.63 -18.26 -24.21
C TRP A 215 6.23 -17.62 -24.25
N GLU A 216 6.10 -16.35 -23.89
CA GLU A 216 4.84 -15.61 -23.98
C GLU A 216 4.37 -15.48 -25.44
N GLU A 217 5.28 -15.19 -26.40
CA GLU A 217 4.97 -15.12 -27.80
C GLU A 217 4.52 -16.48 -28.36
N GLU A 218 5.09 -17.59 -27.88
CA GLU A 218 4.66 -18.93 -28.23
C GLU A 218 3.23 -19.21 -27.74
N LEU A 219 2.94 -18.82 -26.49
CA LEU A 219 1.60 -18.93 -25.90
C LEU A 219 0.56 -18.12 -26.68
N GLU A 220 0.91 -16.89 -27.13
CA GLU A 220 0.01 -16.06 -27.93
C GLU A 220 -0.25 -16.61 -29.34
N ARG A 221 0.66 -17.41 -29.90
CA ARG A 221 0.47 -18.07 -31.21
C ARG A 221 -0.48 -19.25 -31.13
N ASP A 222 -0.63 -19.88 -29.99
CA ASP A 222 -1.57 -20.98 -29.77
C ASP A 222 -3.01 -20.43 -29.70
N LYS A 223 -3.87 -20.85 -30.65
CA LYS A 223 -5.24 -20.36 -30.73
C LYS A 223 -6.13 -20.77 -29.55
N GLU A 224 -5.82 -21.87 -28.88
CA GLU A 224 -6.54 -22.33 -27.69
C GLU A 224 -6.12 -21.52 -26.47
N ALA A 225 -4.84 -21.22 -26.33
CA ALA A 225 -4.29 -20.36 -25.29
C ALA A 225 -4.78 -18.91 -25.42
N ARG A 226 -5.02 -18.40 -26.65
CA ARG A 226 -5.51 -17.02 -26.88
C ARG A 226 -6.85 -16.67 -26.22
N ARG A 227 -7.68 -17.62 -25.90
CA ARG A 227 -8.97 -17.35 -25.24
C ARG A 227 -8.81 -17.00 -23.76
N MET A 228 -7.69 -17.32 -23.19
CA MET A 228 -7.43 -17.30 -21.76
C MET A 228 -6.33 -16.28 -21.38
N TYR A 229 -5.53 -15.85 -22.36
CA TYR A 229 -4.33 -15.05 -22.15
C TYR A 229 -4.59 -13.54 -22.21
N VAL A 230 -4.11 -12.82 -21.22
CA VAL A 230 -4.07 -11.35 -21.25
C VAL A 230 -2.91 -10.92 -22.14
N SER A 231 -3.19 -10.34 -23.30
CA SER A 231 -2.15 -10.02 -24.29
C SER A 231 -1.02 -9.16 -23.72
N ILE A 232 0.21 -9.36 -24.23
CA ILE A 232 1.39 -8.58 -23.85
C ILE A 232 1.12 -7.08 -24.05
N SER A 233 0.44 -6.70 -25.12
CA SER A 233 0.09 -5.31 -25.43
C SER A 233 -0.87 -4.71 -24.39
N GLU A 234 -1.82 -5.48 -23.90
CA GLU A 234 -2.77 -5.05 -22.88
C GLU A 234 -2.08 -4.89 -21.51
N ARG A 235 -1.23 -5.83 -21.12
CA ARG A 235 -0.42 -5.72 -19.90
C ARG A 235 0.54 -4.53 -19.93
N LYS A 236 1.23 -4.32 -21.06
CA LYS A 236 2.05 -3.12 -21.26
C LYS A 236 1.20 -1.85 -21.16
N GLY A 237 -0.05 -1.89 -21.65
CA GLY A 237 -1.02 -0.79 -21.51
C GLY A 237 -1.41 -0.53 -20.04
N ILE A 238 -1.74 -1.57 -19.29
CA ILE A 238 -2.09 -1.49 -17.86
C ILE A 238 -0.89 -0.97 -17.07
N LYS A 239 0.30 -1.56 -17.25
CA LYS A 239 1.54 -1.14 -16.58
C LYS A 239 1.84 0.34 -16.84
N LYS A 240 1.79 0.76 -18.11
CA LYS A 240 1.99 2.17 -18.50
C LYS A 240 0.90 3.09 -17.94
N GLY A 241 -0.33 2.60 -17.82
CA GLY A 241 -1.44 3.33 -17.19
C GLY A 241 -1.21 3.51 -15.69
N MET A 242 -0.76 2.46 -14.99
CA MET A 242 -0.42 2.51 -13.56
C MET A 242 0.76 3.43 -13.28
N GLU A 243 1.84 3.34 -14.06
CA GLU A 243 3.02 4.21 -13.97
C GLU A 243 2.64 5.68 -14.15
N LYS A 244 1.89 6.00 -15.22
CA LYS A 244 1.40 7.37 -15.46
C LYS A 244 0.42 7.84 -14.40
N GLY A 245 -0.40 6.96 -13.87
CA GLY A 245 -1.32 7.26 -12.77
C GLY A 245 -0.55 7.60 -11.49
N MET A 246 0.50 6.84 -11.19
CA MET A 246 1.37 7.06 -10.03
C MET A 246 2.18 8.34 -10.18
N GLU A 247 2.78 8.59 -11.35
CA GLU A 247 3.54 9.82 -11.66
C GLU A 247 2.65 11.06 -11.50
N LYS A 248 1.46 11.07 -12.15
CA LYS A 248 0.49 12.17 -12.02
C LYS A 248 -0.04 12.33 -10.60
N GLY A 249 -0.20 11.23 -9.88
CA GLY A 249 -0.60 11.25 -8.48
C GLY A 249 0.48 11.87 -7.59
N MET A 250 1.74 11.56 -7.87
CA MET A 250 2.90 12.09 -7.15
C MET A 250 3.10 13.58 -7.46
N GLU A 251 3.04 13.98 -8.75
CA GLU A 251 3.15 15.36 -9.19
C GLU A 251 2.06 16.23 -8.53
N LYS A 252 0.78 15.83 -8.65
CA LYS A 252 -0.33 16.53 -8.00
C LYS A 252 -0.23 16.54 -6.47
N GLY A 253 0.35 15.47 -5.89
CA GLY A 253 0.61 15.38 -4.44
C GLY A 253 1.68 16.38 -4.01
N MET A 254 2.76 16.51 -4.76
CA MET A 254 3.85 17.47 -4.52
C MET A 254 3.36 18.91 -4.68
N GLU A 255 2.65 19.21 -5.76
CA GLU A 255 2.09 20.55 -6.02
C GLU A 255 1.17 20.99 -4.87
N LYS A 256 0.19 20.16 -4.52
CA LYS A 256 -0.72 20.44 -3.39
C LYS A 256 -0.01 20.49 -2.03
N GLY A 257 1.03 19.67 -1.85
CA GLY A 257 1.86 19.69 -0.64
C GLY A 257 2.65 20.99 -0.51
N SER A 258 3.28 21.44 -1.60
CA SER A 258 4.01 22.70 -1.68
C SER A 258 3.08 23.90 -1.43
N GLU A 259 1.94 23.93 -2.12
CA GLU A 259 0.95 25.00 -1.94
C GLU A 259 0.47 25.10 -0.48
N ARG A 260 0.13 23.96 0.15
CA ARG A 260 -0.26 23.95 1.57
C ARG A 260 0.84 24.39 2.51
N ALA A 261 2.10 24.02 2.23
CA ALA A 261 3.23 24.46 3.01
C ALA A 261 3.42 25.99 2.91
N ARG A 262 3.26 26.58 1.72
CA ARG A 262 3.28 28.02 1.48
C ARG A 262 2.17 28.74 2.25
N VAL A 263 0.93 28.24 2.20
CA VAL A 263 -0.19 28.78 2.96
C VAL A 263 0.06 28.71 4.47
N GLN A 264 0.57 27.61 4.97
CA GLN A 264 0.88 27.47 6.39
C GLN A 264 2.02 28.39 6.84
N MET A 265 3.02 28.59 5.97
CA MET A 265 4.12 29.52 6.20
C MET A 265 3.60 30.96 6.23
N ALA A 266 2.77 31.34 5.26
CA ALA A 266 2.11 32.64 5.21
C ALA A 266 1.33 32.94 6.50
N GLY A 267 0.52 31.99 6.96
CA GLY A 267 -0.24 32.17 8.22
C GLY A 267 0.66 32.38 9.44
N ARG A 268 1.81 31.69 9.51
CA ARG A 268 2.77 31.88 10.60
C ARG A 268 3.49 33.24 10.53
N MET A 269 3.79 33.75 9.33
CA MET A 269 4.40 35.04 9.10
C MET A 269 3.44 36.18 9.45
N LEU A 270 2.18 36.09 9.02
CA LEU A 270 1.12 37.02 9.38
C LEU A 270 0.90 37.08 10.90
N ALA A 271 0.88 35.94 11.57
CA ALA A 271 0.77 35.85 13.04
C ALA A 271 1.93 36.50 13.80
N ARG A 272 3.09 36.67 13.13
CA ARG A 272 4.25 37.38 13.66
C ARG A 272 4.28 38.89 13.31
N GLY A 273 3.22 39.40 12.68
CA GLY A 273 3.07 40.80 12.34
C GLY A 273 3.75 41.24 11.04
N MET A 274 4.13 40.32 10.16
CA MET A 274 4.65 40.66 8.83
C MET A 274 3.53 41.19 7.95
N ASP A 275 3.84 42.18 7.12
CA ASP A 275 2.85 42.74 6.18
C ASP A 275 2.53 41.78 5.01
N VAL A 276 1.36 41.99 4.41
CA VAL A 276 0.83 41.11 3.36
C VAL A 276 1.73 41.06 2.12
N ALA A 277 2.32 42.17 1.72
CA ALA A 277 3.17 42.24 0.52
C ALA A 277 4.47 41.43 0.72
N THR A 278 5.12 41.59 1.84
CA THR A 278 6.33 40.85 2.23
C THR A 278 6.03 39.35 2.34
N VAL A 279 4.90 38.96 2.96
CA VAL A 279 4.49 37.55 3.07
C VAL A 279 4.19 36.95 1.70
N ALA A 280 3.55 37.66 0.81
CA ALA A 280 3.26 37.24 -0.57
C ALA A 280 4.55 36.98 -1.36
N ASP A 281 5.52 37.88 -1.27
CA ASP A 281 6.83 37.74 -1.91
C ASP A 281 7.61 36.54 -1.40
N LEU A 282 7.71 36.35 -0.09
CA LEU A 282 8.46 35.26 0.54
C LEU A 282 7.82 33.88 0.38
N THR A 283 6.49 33.81 0.22
CA THR A 283 5.77 32.54 0.09
C THR A 283 5.37 32.22 -1.34
N GLU A 284 5.63 33.13 -2.29
CA GLU A 284 5.20 33.04 -3.69
C GLU A 284 3.68 32.80 -3.83
N LEU A 285 2.89 33.26 -2.87
CA LEU A 285 1.43 33.21 -2.94
C LEU A 285 0.87 34.53 -3.49
N PRO A 286 -0.23 34.51 -4.23
CA PRO A 286 -0.88 35.71 -4.66
C PRO A 286 -1.27 36.60 -3.46
N GLU A 287 -1.04 37.91 -3.55
CA GLU A 287 -1.37 38.85 -2.47
C GLU A 287 -2.84 38.77 -2.02
N SER A 288 -3.74 38.52 -2.97
CA SER A 288 -5.17 38.33 -2.68
C SER A 288 -5.43 37.17 -1.72
N ARG A 289 -4.67 36.11 -1.87
CA ARG A 289 -4.77 34.92 -1.03
C ARG A 289 -4.15 35.13 0.35
N VAL A 290 -3.01 35.80 0.41
CA VAL A 290 -2.38 36.19 1.69
C VAL A 290 -3.29 37.14 2.48
N ARG A 291 -3.98 38.04 1.81
CA ARG A 291 -4.97 38.95 2.41
C ARG A 291 -6.18 38.19 2.97
N ALA A 292 -6.69 37.20 2.24
CA ALA A 292 -7.77 36.34 2.74
C ALA A 292 -7.37 35.56 4.00
N LEU A 293 -6.13 35.06 4.04
CA LEU A 293 -5.57 34.41 5.22
C LEU A 293 -5.45 35.38 6.42
N ALA A 294 -5.05 36.62 6.18
CA ALA A 294 -4.95 37.64 7.24
C ALA A 294 -6.33 38.01 7.81
N GLU A 295 -7.39 37.93 6.99
CA GLU A 295 -8.78 38.23 7.37
C GLU A 295 -9.51 37.01 7.96
N GLY A 296 -8.85 35.84 8.07
CA GLY A 296 -9.45 34.61 8.63
C GLY A 296 -10.53 33.98 7.77
N ARG A 297 -10.51 34.20 6.44
CA ARG A 297 -11.54 33.75 5.49
C ARG A 297 -11.16 32.43 4.77
N GLU A 298 -10.02 31.79 5.06
CA GLU A 298 -9.56 30.48 4.58
C GLU A 298 -9.21 29.49 5.69
#